data_a505959c922bf1dd9b2f4c4a8baba5e2
#
_entry.id   a505959c922bf1dd9b2f4c4a8baba5e2
#
_cell.length_a   1.000
_cell.length_b   1.000
_cell.length_c   1.000
_cell.angle_alpha   90.00
_cell.angle_beta   90.00
_cell.angle_gamma   90.00
#
_symmetry.space_group_name_H-M   'P 1'
#
loop_
_entity.id
_entity.type
_entity.pdbx_description
1 polymer ?
#
loop_
_entity_poly.entity_id
_entity_poly.type
_entity_poly.pdbx_seq_one_letter_code
_entity_poly.pdbx_strand_id
1 'polypeptide(L)'
;PEVPTFSEAGYPVATGETWIGASVRSGTSAVRIHALSAAFESAARASEVRNKLAGLGLTATSSTPAEMAKVIVADTQRYSALVKAIGLQLD
;
A
#
# COMPACT_ATOMS: atom_id res chain seq x y z
N PRO A 1 -4.22 -14.63 -18.98
CA PRO A 1 -2.90 -14.77 -18.41
C PRO A 1 -2.69 -16.19 -17.94
N GLU A 2 -1.62 -16.79 -18.41
CA GLU A 2 -1.31 -18.21 -18.19
C GLU A 2 -0.32 -18.41 -17.03
N VAL A 3 0.12 -17.31 -16.40
CA VAL A 3 1.06 -17.36 -15.30
C VAL A 3 0.29 -17.39 -13.97
N PRO A 4 0.44 -18.44 -13.15
CA PRO A 4 -0.22 -18.53 -11.86
C PRO A 4 0.37 -17.53 -10.86
N THR A 5 -0.44 -17.13 -9.89
CA THR A 5 0.04 -16.38 -8.72
C THR A 5 0.90 -17.29 -7.82
N PHE A 6 1.73 -16.70 -6.96
CA PHE A 6 2.51 -17.48 -5.98
C PHE A 6 1.62 -18.34 -5.08
N SER A 7 0.46 -17.84 -4.70
CA SER A 7 -0.50 -18.58 -3.89
C SER A 7 -1.02 -19.83 -4.62
N GLU A 8 -1.39 -19.70 -5.89
CA GLU A 8 -1.83 -20.80 -6.74
C GLU A 8 -0.71 -21.82 -7.02
N ALA A 9 0.53 -21.34 -7.06
CA ALA A 9 1.72 -22.19 -7.21
C ALA A 9 2.17 -22.86 -5.90
N GLY A 10 1.43 -22.70 -4.79
CA GLY A 10 1.72 -23.32 -3.50
C GLY A 10 2.67 -22.53 -2.59
N TYR A 11 2.95 -21.27 -2.90
CA TYR A 11 3.84 -20.38 -2.13
C TYR A 11 3.10 -19.14 -1.61
N PRO A 12 2.05 -19.27 -0.78
CA PRO A 12 1.25 -18.13 -0.32
C PRO A 12 2.06 -17.11 0.47
N VAL A 13 3.12 -17.53 1.16
CA VAL A 13 4.03 -16.64 1.90
C VAL A 13 4.85 -15.71 1.00
N ALA A 14 5.01 -16.04 -0.27
CA ALA A 14 5.69 -15.21 -1.25
C ALA A 14 4.78 -14.13 -1.87
N THR A 15 3.50 -14.13 -1.53
CA THR A 15 2.56 -13.11 -2.00
C THR A 15 2.82 -11.79 -1.29
N GLY A 16 2.95 -10.72 -2.05
CA GLY A 16 3.15 -9.37 -1.53
C GLY A 16 2.69 -8.34 -2.53
N GLU A 17 2.28 -7.20 -2.03
CA GLU A 17 1.87 -6.05 -2.82
C GLU A 17 2.77 -4.87 -2.51
N THR A 18 3.11 -4.10 -3.53
CA THR A 18 3.72 -2.79 -3.37
C THR A 18 2.61 -1.75 -3.38
N TRP A 19 2.64 -0.85 -2.45
CA TRP A 19 1.66 0.24 -2.35
C TRP A 19 2.35 1.60 -2.32
N ILE A 20 1.63 2.62 -2.77
CA ILE A 20 2.02 4.02 -2.71
C ILE A 20 0.97 4.74 -1.87
N GLY A 21 1.41 5.49 -0.89
CA GLY A 21 0.54 6.23 0.02
C GLY A 21 0.97 7.67 0.19
N ALA A 22 0.09 8.47 0.76
CA ALA A 22 0.36 9.85 1.15
C ALA A 22 0.51 9.95 2.67
N SER A 23 1.40 10.78 3.12
CA SER A 23 1.59 11.07 4.54
C SER A 23 1.60 12.57 4.80
N VAL A 24 1.32 12.95 6.02
CA VAL A 24 1.35 14.33 6.49
C VAL A 24 2.33 14.46 7.65
N ARG A 25 2.75 15.69 7.92
CA ARG A 25 3.65 16.00 9.05
C ARG A 25 2.99 15.58 10.37
N SER A 26 3.79 15.06 11.29
CA SER A 26 3.37 14.81 12.68
C SER A 26 2.82 16.11 13.31
N GLY A 27 1.73 15.98 14.08
CA GLY A 27 1.04 17.12 14.68
C GLY A 27 0.00 17.80 13.77
N THR A 28 -0.23 17.30 12.56
CA THR A 28 -1.35 17.75 11.73
C THR A 28 -2.66 17.46 12.44
N SER A 29 -3.59 18.44 12.49
CA SER A 29 -4.85 18.30 13.20
C SER A 29 -5.73 17.18 12.61
N ALA A 30 -6.50 16.51 13.45
CA ALA A 30 -7.41 15.44 13.04
C ALA A 30 -8.42 15.90 11.96
N VAL A 31 -8.88 17.14 12.04
CA VAL A 31 -9.80 17.73 11.05
C VAL A 31 -9.16 17.78 9.66
N ARG A 32 -7.89 18.20 9.58
CA ARG A 32 -7.16 18.26 8.31
C ARG A 32 -6.85 16.87 7.77
N ILE A 33 -6.48 15.94 8.63
CA ILE A 33 -6.23 14.53 8.24
C ILE A 33 -7.53 13.93 7.68
N HIS A 34 -8.66 14.14 8.33
CA HIS A 34 -9.96 13.66 7.86
C HIS A 34 -10.35 14.25 6.51
N ALA A 35 -10.18 15.56 6.32
CA ALA A 35 -10.47 16.23 5.06
C ALA A 35 -9.58 15.71 3.91
N LEU A 36 -8.30 15.52 4.14
CA LEU A 36 -7.37 14.95 3.16
C LEU A 36 -7.72 13.50 2.83
N SER A 37 -8.01 12.67 3.83
CA SER A 37 -8.42 11.28 3.63
C SER A 37 -9.68 11.18 2.76
N ALA A 38 -10.69 12.01 3.02
CA ALA A 38 -11.91 12.07 2.21
C ALA A 38 -11.62 12.53 0.76
N ALA A 39 -10.71 13.48 0.58
CA ALA A 39 -10.32 13.94 -0.76
C ALA A 39 -9.58 12.84 -1.54
N PHE A 40 -8.68 12.09 -0.92
CA PHE A 40 -8.01 10.95 -1.53
C PHE A 40 -8.98 9.82 -1.88
N GLU A 41 -9.92 9.52 -1.00
CA GLU A 41 -10.96 8.52 -1.26
C GLU A 41 -11.82 8.91 -2.46
N SER A 42 -12.24 10.17 -2.54
CA SER A 42 -13.01 10.71 -3.68
C SER A 42 -12.21 10.62 -4.98
N ALA A 43 -10.92 11.01 -4.94
CA ALA A 43 -10.05 10.94 -6.11
C ALA A 43 -9.84 9.49 -6.59
N ALA A 44 -9.65 8.54 -5.68
CA ALA A 44 -9.48 7.13 -6.03
C ALA A 44 -10.71 6.51 -6.69
N ARG A 45 -11.91 7.07 -6.44
CA ARG A 45 -13.16 6.64 -7.09
C ARG A 45 -13.38 7.27 -8.46
N ALA A 46 -12.72 8.37 -8.78
CA ALA A 46 -12.86 9.06 -10.05
C ALA A 46 -12.36 8.19 -11.22
N SER A 47 -13.19 8.03 -12.25
CA SER A 47 -12.87 7.18 -13.41
C SER A 47 -11.59 7.61 -14.13
N GLU A 48 -11.34 8.91 -14.25
CA GLU A 48 -10.14 9.44 -14.87
C GLU A 48 -8.87 9.00 -14.11
N VAL A 49 -8.87 9.11 -12.78
CA VAL A 49 -7.75 8.69 -11.92
C VAL A 49 -7.54 7.19 -12.02
N ARG A 50 -8.63 6.41 -11.93
CA ARG A 50 -8.57 4.95 -12.07
C ARG A 50 -7.99 4.51 -13.41
N ASN A 51 -8.41 5.13 -14.50
CA ASN A 51 -7.92 4.81 -15.84
C ASN A 51 -6.44 5.17 -16.01
N LYS A 52 -6.01 6.33 -15.50
CA LYS A 52 -4.60 6.72 -15.53
C LYS A 52 -3.71 5.78 -14.73
N LEU A 53 -4.12 5.41 -13.52
CA LEU A 53 -3.37 4.48 -12.68
C LEU A 53 -3.34 3.07 -13.28
N ALA A 54 -4.45 2.59 -13.83
CA ALA A 54 -4.49 1.31 -14.53
C ALA A 54 -3.52 1.27 -15.73
N GLY A 55 -3.39 2.36 -16.47
CA GLY A 55 -2.40 2.49 -17.56
C GLY A 55 -0.95 2.42 -17.07
N LEU A 56 -0.69 2.66 -15.80
CA LEU A 56 0.61 2.51 -15.15
C LEU A 56 0.79 1.17 -14.43
N GLY A 57 -0.17 0.26 -14.57
CA GLY A 57 -0.17 -1.02 -13.86
C GLY A 57 -0.53 -0.92 -12.38
N LEU A 58 -1.12 0.20 -11.95
CA LEU A 58 -1.51 0.46 -10.57
C LEU A 58 -3.03 0.33 -10.40
N THR A 59 -3.45 -0.17 -9.25
CA THR A 59 -4.85 -0.19 -8.86
C THR A 59 -5.15 0.98 -7.92
N ALA A 60 -6.14 1.81 -8.30
CA ALA A 60 -6.61 2.89 -7.43
C ALA A 60 -7.39 2.30 -6.26
N THR A 61 -6.86 2.47 -5.07
CA THR A 61 -7.49 2.05 -3.81
C THR A 61 -7.47 3.23 -2.83
N SER A 62 -8.28 3.14 -1.80
CA SER A 62 -8.24 4.07 -0.68
C SER A 62 -8.34 3.30 0.62
N SER A 63 -7.80 3.85 1.67
CA SER A 63 -7.91 3.35 3.03
C SER A 63 -8.07 4.50 4.01
N THR A 64 -8.61 4.21 5.17
CA THR A 64 -8.60 5.15 6.29
C THR A 64 -7.19 5.28 6.86
N PRO A 65 -6.86 6.38 7.57
CA PRO A 65 -5.59 6.51 8.28
C PRO A 65 -5.31 5.35 9.24
N ALA A 66 -6.32 4.83 9.91
CA ALA A 66 -6.19 3.70 10.83
C ALA A 66 -5.88 2.37 10.11
N GLU A 67 -6.51 2.12 8.98
CA GLU A 67 -6.21 0.96 8.13
C GLU A 67 -4.79 1.05 7.57
N MET A 68 -4.37 2.23 7.10
CA MET A 68 -3.03 2.45 6.61
C MET A 68 -1.97 2.24 7.69
N ALA A 69 -2.23 2.69 8.93
CA ALA A 69 -1.33 2.44 10.05
C ALA A 69 -1.13 0.94 10.30
N LYS A 70 -2.17 0.13 10.21
CA LYS A 70 -2.07 -1.34 10.33
C LYS A 70 -1.23 -1.96 9.22
N VAL A 71 -1.40 -1.51 7.98
CA VAL A 71 -0.59 -1.96 6.83
C VAL A 71 0.88 -1.65 7.06
N ILE A 72 1.22 -0.44 7.50
CA ILE A 72 2.60 -0.02 7.78
C ILE A 72 3.23 -0.91 8.85
N VAL A 73 2.51 -1.19 9.94
CA VAL A 73 3.02 -2.06 11.01
C VAL A 73 3.24 -3.49 10.51
N ALA A 74 2.28 -4.05 9.80
CA ALA A 74 2.37 -5.41 9.27
C ALA A 74 3.53 -5.56 8.27
N ASP A 75 3.65 -4.61 7.34
CA ASP A 75 4.73 -4.62 6.35
C ASP A 75 6.10 -4.39 6.99
N THR A 76 6.19 -3.50 7.98
CA THR A 76 7.45 -3.30 8.72
C THR A 76 7.91 -4.57 9.40
N GLN A 77 7.01 -5.31 10.04
CA GLN A 77 7.35 -6.58 10.68
C GLN A 77 7.78 -7.63 9.65
N ARG A 78 7.00 -7.76 8.56
CA ARG A 78 7.27 -8.72 7.48
C ARG A 78 8.62 -8.46 6.81
N TYR A 79 8.87 -7.23 6.38
CA TYR A 79 10.11 -6.89 5.68
C TYR A 79 11.32 -6.87 6.62
N SER A 80 11.16 -6.50 7.89
CA SER A 80 12.23 -6.61 8.88
C SER A 80 12.67 -8.06 9.08
N ALA A 81 11.72 -8.99 9.15
CA ALA A 81 12.03 -10.41 9.25
C ALA A 81 12.74 -10.93 8.00
N LEU A 82 12.28 -10.52 6.82
CA LEU A 82 12.87 -10.91 5.53
C LEU A 82 14.31 -10.39 5.40
N VAL A 83 14.54 -9.10 5.68
CA VAL A 83 15.86 -8.46 5.62
C VAL A 83 16.85 -9.16 6.54
N LYS A 84 16.42 -9.52 7.75
CA LYS A 84 17.26 -10.31 8.68
C LYS A 84 17.58 -11.70 8.14
N ALA A 85 16.58 -12.39 7.58
CA ALA A 85 16.73 -13.76 7.07
C ALA A 85 17.70 -13.84 5.89
N ILE A 86 17.71 -12.84 5.01
CA ILE A 86 18.61 -12.81 3.83
C ILE A 86 19.93 -12.08 4.09
N GLY A 87 20.13 -11.52 5.29
CA GLY A 87 21.35 -10.79 5.65
C GLY A 87 21.58 -9.52 4.85
N LEU A 88 20.50 -8.87 4.34
CA LEU A 88 20.61 -7.66 3.55
C LEU A 88 21.13 -6.51 4.41
N GLN A 89 22.24 -5.91 3.99
CA GLN A 89 22.76 -4.67 4.55
C GLN A 89 22.63 -3.58 3.49
N LEU A 90 22.11 -2.44 3.89
CA LEU A 90 22.11 -1.24 3.07
C LEU A 90 23.36 -0.42 3.41
N ASP A 91 24.18 -0.21 2.43
CA ASP A 91 25.34 0.66 2.53
C ASP A 91 24.94 2.14 2.62
#